data_a71bef26a6de4b17855506fe3ca5d405
#
_entry.id   a71bef26a6de4b17855506fe3ca5d405
#
_cell.length_a   1.000
_cell.length_b   1.000
_cell.length_c   1.000
_cell.angle_alpha   90.00
_cell.angle_beta   90.00
_cell.angle_gamma   90.00
#
_symmetry.space_group_name_H-M   'P 1'
#
loop_
_entity.id
_entity.type
_entity.pdbx_description
1 polymer ?
#
loop_
_entity_poly.entity_id
_entity_poly.type
_entity_poly.pdbx_seq_one_letter_code
_entity_poly.pdbx_strand_id
1 'polypeptide(L)'
;MRDYTKQYINGEWVESNSNETIEVINPATEEVIGKVAKGNKADVDKAVEAADDVYLEFRHTSVKERQALLDKIVKEYENRKDDIVQAITDELGAPLSLSERVHYQMGLNHFVAARDALDNYEFEERRGDDLVVKEAIGVSGLITPWNFPTNQTSLKLAAAFAAGSPVVLKPSEETPFAAVILAEIFDKVGVPKGVFNLVNGDGAGVGNPLSEHPKVRMMSFTGSGPTGSKIMEKAAKDFKKVSLELGGKSPYIVLDDVDIKEAAKATTGKVVNNTGQVCTAGTRVLVPNKIKDSFLAELKEQFSQVRVGNPREDGTQVGPIISKKQFDQVQNYINKGIEEGAELFYGGPGKPEGLEKGYFARPTIFINVDNQMTIAQEEIFGPVMSVITYNDLDEAIQIANDTKYGLAGYVIGKDKETLHKVARSIEAGTVEINEAGRKPDLPFGGYKQSGLGREWGDYGIEEFLEVKSIAGYFK
;
A
#
# COMPACT_ATOMS: atom_id res chain seq x y z
N MET A 1 25.42 -10.03 -0.26
CA MET A 1 25.09 -8.63 -0.58
C MET A 1 24.45 -8.62 -1.96
N ARG A 2 23.29 -7.98 -2.13
CA ARG A 2 22.55 -7.94 -3.40
C ARG A 2 22.93 -6.66 -4.13
N ASP A 3 23.65 -6.77 -5.26
CA ASP A 3 24.11 -5.62 -6.05
C ASP A 3 23.35 -5.52 -7.37
N TYR A 4 22.32 -4.67 -7.39
CA TYR A 4 21.44 -4.46 -8.54
C TYR A 4 21.66 -3.06 -9.15
N THR A 5 22.82 -2.86 -9.79
CA THR A 5 23.26 -1.58 -10.34
C THR A 5 22.78 -1.30 -11.76
N LYS A 6 21.98 -2.20 -12.32
CA LYS A 6 21.37 -2.04 -13.64
C LYS A 6 19.89 -1.69 -13.52
N GLN A 7 19.38 -0.99 -14.52
CA GLN A 7 17.94 -0.81 -14.74
C GLN A 7 17.42 -1.92 -15.66
N TYR A 8 16.13 -2.23 -15.59
CA TYR A 8 15.49 -3.13 -16.55
C TYR A 8 14.65 -2.32 -17.52
N ILE A 9 15.12 -2.16 -18.74
CA ILE A 9 14.50 -1.30 -19.76
C ILE A 9 14.42 -2.06 -21.08
N ASN A 10 13.26 -2.03 -21.72
CA ASN A 10 13.03 -2.65 -23.03
C ASN A 10 13.39 -4.15 -23.07
N GLY A 11 13.10 -4.89 -22.01
CA GLY A 11 13.39 -6.32 -21.91
C GLY A 11 14.88 -6.64 -21.74
N GLU A 12 15.69 -5.69 -21.26
CA GLU A 12 17.13 -5.88 -21.07
C GLU A 12 17.63 -5.23 -19.78
N TRP A 13 18.61 -5.86 -19.13
CA TRP A 13 19.33 -5.29 -17.99
C TRP A 13 20.43 -4.36 -18.50
N VAL A 14 20.20 -3.05 -18.39
CA VAL A 14 21.09 -2.02 -18.93
C VAL A 14 21.79 -1.22 -17.82
N GLU A 15 23.01 -0.75 -18.10
CA GLU A 15 23.70 0.18 -17.20
C GLU A 15 22.89 1.48 -17.05
N SER A 16 22.77 1.98 -15.82
CA SER A 16 22.16 3.28 -15.56
C SER A 16 23.00 4.41 -16.20
N ASN A 17 22.33 5.47 -16.66
CA ASN A 17 23.01 6.69 -17.11
C ASN A 17 23.62 7.50 -15.95
N SER A 18 23.45 7.06 -14.73
CA SER A 18 24.10 7.57 -13.52
C SER A 18 25.08 6.54 -12.97
N ASN A 19 26.24 6.99 -12.51
CA ASN A 19 27.19 6.13 -11.81
C ASN A 19 26.92 6.05 -10.30
N GLU A 20 25.84 6.70 -9.82
CA GLU A 20 25.46 6.70 -8.41
C GLU A 20 24.64 5.46 -8.06
N THR A 21 24.76 5.03 -6.82
CA THR A 21 23.96 3.93 -6.25
C THR A 21 23.29 4.38 -4.95
N ILE A 22 22.24 3.67 -4.57
CA ILE A 22 21.55 3.80 -3.29
C ILE A 22 21.80 2.52 -2.51
N GLU A 23 22.30 2.66 -1.28
CA GLU A 23 22.48 1.55 -0.36
C GLU A 23 21.12 1.15 0.25
N VAL A 24 20.91 -0.15 0.37
CA VAL A 24 19.73 -0.74 1.04
C VAL A 24 20.17 -1.24 2.40
N ILE A 25 19.46 -0.78 3.43
CA ILE A 25 19.79 -1.04 4.83
C ILE A 25 18.82 -2.06 5.40
N ASN A 26 19.33 -3.04 6.14
CA ASN A 26 18.48 -3.90 6.96
C ASN A 26 18.10 -3.15 8.24
N PRO A 27 16.81 -2.85 8.48
CA PRO A 27 16.39 -2.03 9.60
C PRO A 27 16.53 -2.71 10.96
N ALA A 28 16.67 -4.02 11.01
CA ALA A 28 16.90 -4.77 12.25
C ALA A 28 18.37 -4.75 12.70
N THR A 29 19.31 -4.64 11.74
CA THR A 29 20.76 -4.69 12.03
C THR A 29 21.48 -3.39 11.72
N GLU A 30 20.84 -2.44 11.05
CA GLU A 30 21.41 -1.17 10.56
C GLU A 30 22.60 -1.39 9.61
N GLU A 31 22.68 -2.57 8.98
CA GLU A 31 23.77 -2.96 8.07
C GLU A 31 23.33 -2.82 6.61
N VAL A 32 24.28 -2.46 5.75
CA VAL A 32 24.06 -2.45 4.30
C VAL A 32 23.95 -3.89 3.80
N ILE A 33 22.82 -4.23 3.18
CA ILE A 33 22.54 -5.56 2.63
C ILE A 33 22.68 -5.64 1.12
N GLY A 34 22.81 -4.49 0.47
CA GLY A 34 23.05 -4.38 -0.96
C GLY A 34 22.88 -2.95 -1.45
N LYS A 35 22.81 -2.81 -2.76
CA LYS A 35 22.63 -1.51 -3.42
C LYS A 35 21.85 -1.65 -4.71
N VAL A 36 21.20 -0.55 -5.13
CA VAL A 36 20.54 -0.42 -6.44
C VAL A 36 21.10 0.79 -7.19
N ALA A 37 20.93 0.82 -8.51
CA ALA A 37 21.24 2.01 -9.30
C ALA A 37 20.43 3.22 -8.81
N LYS A 38 21.06 4.39 -8.76
CA LYS A 38 20.36 5.66 -8.58
C LYS A 38 20.14 6.30 -9.95
N GLY A 39 19.04 5.91 -10.60
CA GLY A 39 18.67 6.37 -11.92
C GLY A 39 18.43 7.88 -12.00
N ASN A 40 18.37 8.38 -13.22
CA ASN A 40 18.15 9.78 -13.51
C ASN A 40 17.14 9.98 -14.65
N LYS A 41 16.92 11.23 -15.05
CA LYS A 41 15.99 11.58 -16.14
C LYS A 41 16.26 10.81 -17.44
N ALA A 42 17.54 10.60 -17.81
CA ALA A 42 17.87 9.90 -19.05
C ALA A 42 17.46 8.40 -19.01
N ASP A 43 17.49 7.76 -17.84
CA ASP A 43 16.97 6.41 -17.66
C ASP A 43 15.44 6.39 -17.79
N VAL A 44 14.76 7.39 -17.22
CA VAL A 44 13.30 7.56 -17.36
C VAL A 44 12.91 7.78 -18.80
N ASP A 45 13.60 8.68 -19.53
CA ASP A 45 13.31 8.96 -20.93
C ASP A 45 13.41 7.67 -21.77
N LYS A 46 14.48 6.87 -21.60
CA LYS A 46 14.64 5.58 -22.29
C LYS A 46 13.53 4.58 -21.96
N ALA A 47 13.14 4.49 -20.69
CA ALA A 47 12.09 3.58 -20.23
C ALA A 47 10.72 3.98 -20.80
N VAL A 48 10.41 5.27 -20.81
CA VAL A 48 9.14 5.78 -21.35
C VAL A 48 9.10 5.65 -22.87
N GLU A 49 10.21 5.92 -23.59
CA GLU A 49 10.27 5.68 -25.04
C GLU A 49 10.03 4.20 -25.37
N ALA A 50 10.67 3.27 -24.67
CA ALA A 50 10.45 1.84 -24.87
C ALA A 50 8.99 1.43 -24.61
N ALA A 51 8.34 2.01 -23.60
CA ALA A 51 6.93 1.76 -23.29
C ALA A 51 6.00 2.36 -24.38
N ASP A 52 6.31 3.54 -24.89
CA ASP A 52 5.53 4.21 -25.94
C ASP A 52 5.62 3.46 -27.28
N ASP A 53 6.81 2.95 -27.62
CA ASP A 53 7.05 2.20 -28.86
C ASP A 53 6.21 0.90 -28.93
N VAL A 54 6.02 0.19 -27.81
CA VAL A 54 5.24 -1.06 -27.73
C VAL A 54 3.75 -0.83 -27.51
N TYR A 55 3.33 0.39 -27.14
CA TYR A 55 1.94 0.65 -26.71
C TYR A 55 0.90 0.20 -27.72
N LEU A 56 1.05 0.54 -29.02
CA LEU A 56 0.06 0.19 -30.04
C LEU A 56 -0.05 -1.31 -30.26
N GLU A 57 1.04 -2.04 -30.13
CA GLU A 57 1.04 -3.51 -30.22
C GLU A 57 0.38 -4.13 -28.98
N PHE A 58 0.79 -3.72 -27.79
CA PHE A 58 0.30 -4.32 -26.53
C PHE A 58 -1.18 -4.03 -26.27
N ARG A 59 -1.66 -2.81 -26.57
CA ARG A 59 -3.09 -2.47 -26.41
C ARG A 59 -4.03 -3.30 -27.27
N HIS A 60 -3.54 -3.83 -28.39
CA HIS A 60 -4.34 -4.67 -29.32
C HIS A 60 -4.22 -6.16 -29.02
N THR A 61 -3.49 -6.57 -28.00
CA THR A 61 -3.51 -7.96 -27.56
C THR A 61 -4.90 -8.38 -27.11
N SER A 62 -5.28 -9.61 -27.40
CA SER A 62 -6.54 -10.16 -26.96
C SER A 62 -6.58 -10.39 -25.44
N VAL A 63 -7.77 -10.45 -24.87
CA VAL A 63 -7.97 -10.85 -23.46
C VAL A 63 -7.26 -12.16 -23.14
N LYS A 64 -7.35 -13.15 -24.05
CA LYS A 64 -6.69 -14.47 -23.86
C LYS A 64 -5.17 -14.38 -23.82
N GLU A 65 -4.55 -13.51 -24.61
CA GLU A 65 -3.10 -13.30 -24.58
C GLU A 65 -2.66 -12.66 -23.27
N ARG A 66 -3.42 -11.68 -22.76
CA ARG A 66 -3.17 -11.04 -21.46
C ARG A 66 -3.38 -12.00 -20.29
N GLN A 67 -4.43 -12.84 -20.33
CA GLN A 67 -4.63 -13.91 -19.35
C GLN A 67 -3.46 -14.91 -19.36
N ALA A 68 -3.03 -15.35 -20.54
CA ALA A 68 -1.91 -16.29 -20.68
C ALA A 68 -0.59 -15.70 -20.16
N LEU A 69 -0.39 -14.38 -20.31
CA LEU A 69 0.76 -13.67 -19.73
C LEU A 69 0.68 -13.68 -18.21
N LEU A 70 -0.48 -13.32 -17.63
CA LEU A 70 -0.71 -13.33 -16.19
C LEU A 70 -0.55 -14.73 -15.58
N ASP A 71 -1.01 -15.79 -16.28
CA ASP A 71 -0.80 -17.19 -15.85
C ASP A 71 0.70 -17.55 -15.74
N LYS A 72 1.50 -17.13 -16.71
CA LYS A 72 2.95 -17.37 -16.67
C LYS A 72 3.59 -16.61 -15.51
N ILE A 73 3.16 -15.37 -15.26
CA ILE A 73 3.65 -14.53 -14.15
C ILE A 73 3.28 -15.20 -12.81
N VAL A 74 2.03 -15.61 -12.61
CA VAL A 74 1.58 -16.31 -11.39
C VAL A 74 2.45 -17.53 -11.12
N LYS A 75 2.64 -18.39 -12.10
CA LYS A 75 3.44 -19.61 -11.97
C LYS A 75 4.90 -19.32 -11.60
N GLU A 76 5.51 -18.33 -12.24
CA GLU A 76 6.91 -17.99 -11.93
C GLU A 76 7.05 -17.26 -10.60
N TYR A 77 6.07 -16.43 -10.22
CA TYR A 77 6.01 -15.80 -8.91
C TYR A 77 5.98 -16.86 -7.79
N GLU A 78 5.20 -17.93 -7.96
CA GLU A 78 5.17 -19.07 -7.04
C GLU A 78 6.53 -19.76 -6.93
N ASN A 79 7.25 -19.94 -8.04
CA ASN A 79 8.60 -20.52 -8.05
C ASN A 79 9.64 -19.65 -7.32
N ARG A 80 9.41 -18.34 -7.20
CA ARG A 80 10.32 -17.37 -6.57
C ARG A 80 9.90 -16.98 -5.14
N LYS A 81 9.00 -17.78 -4.51
CA LYS A 81 8.47 -17.51 -3.16
C LYS A 81 9.56 -17.19 -2.14
N ASP A 82 10.55 -18.07 -2.01
CA ASP A 82 11.59 -17.93 -0.99
C ASP A 82 12.44 -16.68 -1.21
N ASP A 83 12.78 -16.35 -2.46
CA ASP A 83 13.54 -15.15 -2.80
C ASP A 83 12.79 -13.88 -2.41
N ILE A 84 11.49 -13.83 -2.70
CA ILE A 84 10.60 -12.71 -2.37
C ILE A 84 10.47 -12.55 -0.87
N VAL A 85 10.18 -13.64 -0.15
CA VAL A 85 10.01 -13.64 1.30
C VAL A 85 11.30 -13.18 2.00
N GLN A 86 12.46 -13.70 1.57
CA GLN A 86 13.75 -13.30 2.13
C GLN A 86 14.07 -11.83 1.84
N ALA A 87 13.80 -11.35 0.62
CA ALA A 87 14.02 -9.95 0.28
C ALA A 87 13.21 -9.01 1.17
N ILE A 88 11.91 -9.27 1.34
CA ILE A 88 11.02 -8.46 2.17
C ILE A 88 11.46 -8.47 3.64
N THR A 89 11.81 -9.64 4.17
CA THR A 89 12.29 -9.74 5.55
C THR A 89 13.59 -8.96 5.76
N ASP A 90 14.48 -8.94 4.78
CA ASP A 90 15.77 -8.26 4.87
C ASP A 90 15.66 -6.74 4.70
N GLU A 91 14.91 -6.28 3.70
CA GLU A 91 14.84 -4.85 3.35
C GLU A 91 13.77 -4.08 4.14
N LEU A 92 12.63 -4.72 4.49
CA LEU A 92 11.56 -4.09 5.27
C LEU A 92 11.68 -4.39 6.78
N GLY A 93 12.28 -5.51 7.14
CA GLY A 93 12.28 -5.99 8.52
C GLY A 93 10.97 -6.62 8.96
N ALA A 94 10.10 -6.99 8.03
CA ALA A 94 8.88 -7.71 8.37
C ALA A 94 9.21 -9.11 8.93
N PRO A 95 8.56 -9.57 10.02
CA PRO A 95 8.73 -10.92 10.51
C PRO A 95 8.56 -11.96 9.40
N LEU A 96 9.41 -13.00 9.38
CA LEU A 96 9.43 -14.00 8.32
C LEU A 96 8.04 -14.60 8.06
N SER A 97 7.29 -14.89 9.14
CA SER A 97 5.92 -15.38 9.05
C SER A 97 4.93 -14.39 8.42
N LEU A 98 5.16 -13.08 8.61
CA LEU A 98 4.35 -12.02 8.01
C LEU A 98 4.72 -11.82 6.53
N SER A 99 6.03 -11.85 6.22
CA SER A 99 6.53 -11.79 4.85
C SER A 99 5.95 -12.90 3.98
N GLU A 100 5.85 -14.12 4.52
CA GLU A 100 5.30 -15.27 3.81
C GLU A 100 3.77 -15.20 3.69
N ARG A 101 3.06 -15.06 4.80
CA ARG A 101 1.59 -15.21 4.82
C ARG A 101 0.84 -13.98 4.33
N VAL A 102 1.47 -12.80 4.40
CA VAL A 102 0.83 -11.54 4.02
C VAL A 102 1.49 -10.92 2.81
N HIS A 103 2.74 -10.49 2.89
CA HIS A 103 3.38 -9.74 1.81
C HIS A 103 3.47 -10.53 0.50
N TYR A 104 4.01 -11.74 0.56
CA TYR A 104 4.10 -12.62 -0.61
C TYR A 104 2.71 -12.97 -1.15
N GLN A 105 1.80 -13.41 -0.27
CA GLN A 105 0.48 -13.87 -0.69
C GLN A 105 -0.37 -12.76 -1.29
N MET A 106 -0.32 -11.54 -0.73
CA MET A 106 -1.06 -10.40 -1.29
C MET A 106 -0.54 -10.05 -2.69
N GLY A 107 0.79 -10.05 -2.89
CA GLY A 107 1.37 -9.80 -4.21
C GLY A 107 0.91 -10.81 -5.25
N LEU A 108 0.91 -12.11 -4.90
CA LEU A 108 0.41 -13.19 -5.77
C LEU A 108 -1.07 -13.02 -6.10
N ASN A 109 -1.89 -12.75 -5.07
CA ASN A 109 -3.34 -12.66 -5.21
C ASN A 109 -3.78 -11.55 -6.18
N HIS A 110 -3.02 -10.47 -6.33
CA HIS A 110 -3.35 -9.41 -7.30
C HIS A 110 -3.18 -9.88 -8.75
N PHE A 111 -2.14 -10.65 -9.06
CA PHE A 111 -2.01 -11.24 -10.40
C PHE A 111 -3.10 -12.25 -10.68
N VAL A 112 -3.46 -13.07 -9.68
CA VAL A 112 -4.58 -14.04 -9.79
C VAL A 112 -5.91 -13.31 -10.00
N ALA A 113 -6.21 -12.30 -9.18
CA ALA A 113 -7.46 -11.55 -9.28
C ALA A 113 -7.60 -10.79 -10.60
N ALA A 114 -6.54 -10.18 -11.11
CA ALA A 114 -6.56 -9.49 -12.40
C ALA A 114 -6.76 -10.46 -13.58
N ARG A 115 -6.13 -11.66 -13.52
CA ARG A 115 -6.35 -12.72 -14.50
C ARG A 115 -7.81 -13.19 -14.49
N ASP A 116 -8.36 -13.46 -13.31
CA ASP A 116 -9.72 -13.99 -13.15
C ASP A 116 -10.78 -12.94 -13.51
N ALA A 117 -10.52 -11.65 -13.22
CA ALA A 117 -11.39 -10.55 -13.62
C ALA A 117 -11.59 -10.51 -15.14
N LEU A 118 -10.56 -10.83 -15.94
CA LEU A 118 -10.62 -10.83 -17.39
C LEU A 118 -11.61 -11.85 -17.97
N ASP A 119 -12.05 -12.86 -17.21
CA ASP A 119 -13.05 -13.82 -17.66
C ASP A 119 -14.42 -13.18 -17.94
N ASN A 120 -14.74 -12.11 -17.21
CA ASN A 120 -16.05 -11.47 -17.25
C ASN A 120 -15.96 -9.94 -17.50
N TYR A 121 -14.77 -9.39 -17.69
CA TYR A 121 -14.61 -7.95 -17.91
C TYR A 121 -15.01 -7.56 -19.31
N GLU A 122 -16.01 -6.68 -19.43
CA GLU A 122 -16.52 -6.18 -20.71
C GLU A 122 -15.73 -4.94 -21.17
N PHE A 123 -14.83 -5.14 -22.15
CA PHE A 123 -14.10 -4.07 -22.82
C PHE A 123 -14.94 -3.35 -23.88
N GLU A 124 -16.02 -3.96 -24.35
CA GLU A 124 -16.91 -3.44 -25.39
C GLU A 124 -18.36 -3.59 -24.96
N GLU A 125 -19.13 -2.54 -25.11
CA GLU A 125 -20.57 -2.50 -24.81
C GLU A 125 -21.33 -1.99 -26.04
N ARG A 126 -22.24 -2.82 -26.58
CA ARG A 126 -23.12 -2.39 -27.66
C ARG A 126 -24.30 -1.58 -27.11
N ARG A 127 -24.51 -0.38 -27.63
CA ARG A 127 -25.65 0.52 -27.31
C ARG A 127 -26.44 0.85 -28.58
N GLY A 128 -27.40 0.00 -28.92
CA GLY A 128 -28.16 0.14 -30.18
C GLY A 128 -27.26 -0.07 -31.39
N ASP A 129 -27.10 0.95 -32.24
CA ASP A 129 -26.22 0.96 -33.39
C ASP A 129 -24.80 1.46 -33.09
N ASP A 130 -24.55 1.82 -31.85
CA ASP A 130 -23.29 2.40 -31.40
C ASP A 130 -22.49 1.40 -30.56
N LEU A 131 -21.18 1.63 -30.46
CA LEU A 131 -20.28 0.86 -29.63
C LEU A 131 -19.57 1.77 -28.61
N VAL A 132 -19.53 1.34 -27.35
CA VAL A 132 -18.64 1.92 -26.32
C VAL A 132 -17.48 0.97 -26.13
N VAL A 133 -16.25 1.50 -26.22
CA VAL A 133 -15.02 0.71 -26.07
C VAL A 133 -14.20 1.25 -24.90
N LYS A 134 -13.68 0.37 -24.08
CA LYS A 134 -12.69 0.67 -23.03
C LYS A 134 -11.31 0.23 -23.54
N GLU A 135 -10.42 1.18 -23.77
CA GLU A 135 -9.09 0.93 -24.36
C GLU A 135 -7.98 1.30 -23.39
N ALA A 136 -6.83 0.63 -23.48
CA ALA A 136 -5.66 0.97 -22.67
C ALA A 136 -5.30 2.45 -22.78
N ILE A 137 -5.06 3.11 -21.64
CA ILE A 137 -4.82 4.57 -21.58
C ILE A 137 -3.49 4.98 -22.23
N GLY A 138 -2.50 4.11 -22.23
CA GLY A 138 -1.15 4.39 -22.76
C GLY A 138 -0.06 4.12 -21.71
N VAL A 139 1.09 4.77 -21.89
CA VAL A 139 2.20 4.62 -20.95
C VAL A 139 1.80 5.09 -19.55
N SER A 140 1.93 4.21 -18.56
CA SER A 140 1.59 4.48 -17.18
C SER A 140 2.84 4.52 -16.30
N GLY A 141 3.03 5.62 -15.56
CA GLY A 141 4.07 5.78 -14.54
C GLY A 141 3.58 5.26 -13.19
N LEU A 142 4.27 4.30 -12.62
CA LEU A 142 3.95 3.68 -11.35
C LEU A 142 5.01 4.04 -10.30
N ILE A 143 4.59 4.58 -9.16
CA ILE A 143 5.49 4.88 -8.03
C ILE A 143 4.93 4.20 -6.79
N THR A 144 5.69 3.26 -6.21
CA THR A 144 5.23 2.42 -5.10
C THR A 144 5.98 2.69 -3.80
N PRO A 145 5.30 2.55 -2.64
CA PRO A 145 5.90 2.75 -1.32
C PRO A 145 6.68 1.51 -0.86
N TRP A 146 7.27 1.62 0.33
CA TRP A 146 8.12 0.60 0.93
C TRP A 146 7.38 -0.38 1.86
N ASN A 147 6.20 -0.03 2.38
CA ASN A 147 5.59 -0.75 3.48
C ASN A 147 4.95 -2.11 3.11
N PHE A 148 4.54 -2.29 1.86
CA PHE A 148 4.08 -3.57 1.28
C PHE A 148 4.66 -3.74 -0.13
N PRO A 149 5.97 -4.03 -0.26
CA PRO A 149 6.69 -3.91 -1.53
C PRO A 149 6.06 -4.68 -2.68
N THR A 150 5.81 -5.98 -2.49
CA THR A 150 5.21 -6.81 -3.55
C THR A 150 3.73 -6.54 -3.75
N ASN A 151 2.95 -6.33 -2.67
CA ASN A 151 1.53 -6.01 -2.79
C ASN A 151 1.31 -4.74 -3.62
N GLN A 152 1.97 -3.64 -3.25
CA GLN A 152 1.79 -2.34 -3.90
C GLN A 152 2.28 -2.32 -5.35
N THR A 153 3.29 -3.11 -5.64
CA THR A 153 3.82 -3.25 -7.00
C THR A 153 2.92 -4.15 -7.85
N SER A 154 2.55 -5.33 -7.32
CA SER A 154 1.74 -6.32 -8.06
C SER A 154 0.36 -5.81 -8.40
N LEU A 155 -0.33 -5.11 -7.48
CA LEU A 155 -1.68 -4.63 -7.73
C LEU A 155 -1.76 -3.66 -8.93
N LYS A 156 -0.77 -2.76 -9.04
CA LYS A 156 -0.70 -1.80 -10.15
C LYS A 156 -0.28 -2.47 -11.46
N LEU A 157 0.71 -3.36 -11.41
CA LEU A 157 1.21 -4.09 -12.59
C LEU A 157 0.15 -5.05 -13.16
N ALA A 158 -0.52 -5.81 -12.30
CA ALA A 158 -1.53 -6.76 -12.71
C ALA A 158 -2.71 -6.05 -13.42
N ALA A 159 -3.17 -4.94 -12.85
CA ALA A 159 -4.24 -4.12 -13.45
C ALA A 159 -3.80 -3.49 -14.79
N ALA A 160 -2.58 -2.93 -14.87
CA ALA A 160 -2.06 -2.35 -16.10
C ALA A 160 -1.90 -3.40 -17.22
N PHE A 161 -1.39 -4.59 -16.89
CA PHE A 161 -1.25 -5.68 -17.86
C PHE A 161 -2.62 -6.23 -18.32
N ALA A 162 -3.58 -6.36 -17.40
CA ALA A 162 -4.95 -6.72 -17.72
C ALA A 162 -5.62 -5.70 -18.65
N ALA A 163 -5.34 -4.42 -18.47
CA ALA A 163 -5.84 -3.33 -19.33
C ALA A 163 -5.12 -3.26 -20.69
N GLY A 164 -3.89 -3.78 -20.81
CA GLY A 164 -3.06 -3.64 -22.01
C GLY A 164 -2.19 -2.37 -22.02
N SER A 165 -1.90 -1.79 -20.84
CA SER A 165 -1.09 -0.59 -20.67
C SER A 165 0.37 -0.93 -20.35
N PRO A 166 1.36 -0.47 -21.15
CA PRO A 166 2.76 -0.59 -20.79
C PRO A 166 3.13 0.37 -19.65
N VAL A 167 4.13 -0.01 -18.86
CA VAL A 167 4.44 0.66 -17.60
C VAL A 167 5.92 1.00 -17.42
N VAL A 168 6.17 2.08 -16.66
CA VAL A 168 7.46 2.40 -16.08
C VAL A 168 7.28 2.43 -14.56
N LEU A 169 7.95 1.52 -13.86
CA LEU A 169 7.89 1.38 -12.41
C LEU A 169 9.08 2.06 -11.74
N LYS A 170 8.81 2.92 -10.77
CA LYS A 170 9.77 3.37 -9.76
C LYS A 170 9.35 2.81 -8.39
N PRO A 171 10.03 1.77 -7.87
CA PRO A 171 9.79 1.31 -6.50
C PRO A 171 10.41 2.27 -5.48
N SER A 172 10.04 2.10 -4.20
CA SER A 172 10.74 2.80 -3.12
C SER A 172 12.21 2.38 -3.06
N GLU A 173 13.08 3.34 -2.82
CA GLU A 173 14.51 3.13 -2.58
C GLU A 173 14.81 2.37 -1.29
N GLU A 174 13.86 2.35 -0.33
CA GLU A 174 13.99 1.60 0.93
C GLU A 174 13.79 0.09 0.75
N THR A 175 12.94 -0.33 -0.22
CA THR A 175 12.61 -1.74 -0.47
C THR A 175 12.60 -2.08 -1.96
N PRO A 176 13.73 -1.94 -2.66
CA PRO A 176 13.79 -2.13 -4.10
C PRO A 176 13.95 -3.59 -4.54
N PHE A 177 14.45 -4.48 -3.67
CA PHE A 177 14.82 -5.85 -4.07
C PHE A 177 13.63 -6.69 -4.51
N ALA A 178 12.49 -6.53 -3.83
CA ALA A 178 11.26 -7.21 -4.21
C ALA A 178 10.83 -6.83 -5.65
N ALA A 179 10.96 -5.56 -6.04
CA ALA A 179 10.65 -5.09 -7.40
C ALA A 179 11.66 -5.60 -8.45
N VAL A 180 12.94 -5.72 -8.08
CA VAL A 180 13.96 -6.32 -8.95
C VAL A 180 13.66 -7.81 -9.20
N ILE A 181 13.25 -8.56 -8.16
CA ILE A 181 12.83 -9.96 -8.32
C ILE A 181 11.62 -10.08 -9.25
N LEU A 182 10.66 -9.14 -9.18
CA LEU A 182 9.56 -9.10 -10.15
C LEU A 182 10.04 -8.86 -11.58
N ALA A 183 11.01 -7.97 -11.77
CA ALA A 183 11.63 -7.74 -13.09
C ALA A 183 12.31 -9.02 -13.63
N GLU A 184 13.02 -9.77 -12.77
CA GLU A 184 13.61 -11.07 -13.13
C GLU A 184 12.53 -12.11 -13.50
N ILE A 185 11.39 -12.11 -12.80
CA ILE A 185 10.24 -12.97 -13.13
C ILE A 185 9.70 -12.60 -14.53
N PHE A 186 9.51 -11.31 -14.80
CA PHE A 186 8.97 -10.85 -16.09
C PHE A 186 9.93 -11.12 -17.25
N ASP A 187 11.22 -10.94 -17.04
CA ASP A 187 12.27 -11.32 -18.01
C ASP A 187 12.18 -12.83 -18.34
N LYS A 188 12.12 -13.67 -17.31
CA LYS A 188 12.08 -15.13 -17.46
C LYS A 188 10.82 -15.64 -18.17
N VAL A 189 9.65 -15.07 -17.90
CA VAL A 189 8.39 -15.49 -18.53
C VAL A 189 8.18 -14.89 -19.92
N GLY A 190 9.05 -13.98 -20.34
CA GLY A 190 9.02 -13.33 -21.64
C GLY A 190 7.90 -12.29 -21.77
N VAL A 191 7.76 -11.40 -20.79
CA VAL A 191 6.94 -10.18 -20.96
C VAL A 191 7.46 -9.43 -22.18
N PRO A 192 6.60 -9.00 -23.12
CA PRO A 192 7.06 -8.33 -24.33
C PRO A 192 7.95 -7.12 -24.02
N LYS A 193 9.01 -6.92 -24.83
CA LYS A 193 9.95 -5.81 -24.65
C LYS A 193 9.21 -4.48 -24.61
N GLY A 194 9.58 -3.61 -23.68
CA GLY A 194 8.94 -2.30 -23.47
C GLY A 194 7.65 -2.31 -22.62
N VAL A 195 6.94 -3.44 -22.50
CA VAL A 195 5.70 -3.51 -21.71
C VAL A 195 5.94 -3.25 -20.22
N PHE A 196 7.05 -3.73 -19.70
CA PHE A 196 7.50 -3.46 -18.33
C PHE A 196 8.92 -2.88 -18.34
N ASN A 197 9.09 -1.76 -17.61
CA ASN A 197 10.37 -1.12 -17.40
C ASN A 197 10.52 -0.77 -15.91
N LEU A 198 11.66 -1.09 -15.32
CA LEU A 198 12.02 -0.78 -13.94
C LEU A 198 13.14 0.24 -13.91
N VAL A 199 12.90 1.39 -13.29
CA VAL A 199 13.91 2.42 -13.04
C VAL A 199 14.04 2.67 -11.54
N ASN A 200 15.07 2.10 -10.93
CA ASN A 200 15.44 2.37 -9.55
C ASN A 200 16.01 3.79 -9.42
N GLY A 201 15.73 4.44 -8.30
CA GLY A 201 16.20 5.78 -8.00
C GLY A 201 15.32 6.50 -6.99
N ASP A 202 15.71 7.72 -6.65
CA ASP A 202 14.98 8.55 -5.70
C ASP A 202 13.83 9.36 -6.34
N GLY A 203 13.09 10.09 -5.50
CA GLY A 203 11.97 10.92 -5.97
C GLY A 203 12.43 12.06 -6.90
N ALA A 204 13.62 12.62 -6.67
CA ALA A 204 14.15 13.74 -7.46
C ALA A 204 14.66 13.28 -8.82
N GLY A 205 15.45 12.21 -8.86
CA GLY A 205 16.11 11.71 -10.06
C GLY A 205 15.18 10.95 -11.01
N VAL A 206 14.19 10.21 -10.46
CA VAL A 206 13.30 9.35 -11.24
C VAL A 206 11.83 9.73 -11.08
N GLY A 207 11.35 9.93 -9.85
CA GLY A 207 9.92 10.18 -9.58
C GLY A 207 9.41 11.46 -10.24
N ASN A 208 10.16 12.56 -10.13
CA ASN A 208 9.82 13.83 -10.75
C ASN A 208 9.85 13.77 -12.29
N PRO A 209 10.94 13.31 -12.93
CA PRO A 209 10.98 13.14 -14.38
C PRO A 209 9.85 12.27 -14.93
N LEU A 210 9.53 11.16 -14.26
CA LEU A 210 8.45 10.28 -14.67
C LEU A 210 7.07 10.99 -14.62
N SER A 211 6.82 11.75 -13.55
CA SER A 211 5.57 12.50 -13.38
C SER A 211 5.42 13.64 -14.40
N GLU A 212 6.53 14.21 -14.87
CA GLU A 212 6.56 15.32 -15.82
C GLU A 212 6.67 14.88 -17.29
N HIS A 213 6.95 13.58 -17.56
CA HIS A 213 7.25 13.14 -18.92
C HIS A 213 6.02 13.21 -19.83
N PRO A 214 6.08 13.92 -21.00
CA PRO A 214 4.89 14.22 -21.81
C PRO A 214 4.20 12.98 -22.43
N LYS A 215 4.92 11.88 -22.65
CA LYS A 215 4.37 10.62 -23.18
C LYS A 215 3.71 9.75 -22.10
N VAL A 216 3.91 10.01 -20.82
CA VAL A 216 3.18 9.35 -19.73
C VAL A 216 1.76 9.88 -19.69
N ARG A 217 0.78 8.98 -19.83
CA ARG A 217 -0.66 9.31 -19.86
C ARG A 217 -1.32 9.21 -18.50
N MET A 218 -0.78 8.36 -17.62
CA MET A 218 -1.31 8.11 -16.29
C MET A 218 -0.19 8.03 -15.27
N MET A 219 -0.45 8.55 -14.08
CA MET A 219 0.38 8.35 -12.89
C MET A 219 -0.42 7.60 -11.83
N SER A 220 0.06 6.42 -11.41
CA SER A 220 -0.43 5.72 -10.23
C SER A 220 0.60 5.78 -9.13
N PHE A 221 0.23 6.39 -8.01
CA PHE A 221 1.10 6.63 -6.87
C PHE A 221 0.48 6.13 -5.58
N THR A 222 1.27 5.43 -4.77
CA THR A 222 0.95 5.14 -3.38
C THR A 222 2.04 5.71 -2.47
N GLY A 223 1.65 6.49 -1.45
CA GLY A 223 2.60 7.10 -0.52
C GLY A 223 2.02 8.24 0.30
N SER A 224 2.85 9.23 0.65
CA SER A 224 2.42 10.34 1.51
C SER A 224 1.58 11.39 0.77
N GLY A 225 0.64 12.02 1.47
CA GLY A 225 -0.19 13.11 0.94
C GLY A 225 0.61 14.25 0.28
N PRO A 226 1.66 14.80 0.94
CA PRO A 226 2.48 15.86 0.33
C PRO A 226 3.16 15.45 -0.99
N THR A 227 3.56 14.18 -1.13
CA THR A 227 4.13 13.68 -2.40
C THR A 227 3.04 13.51 -3.45
N GLY A 228 1.86 12.99 -3.08
CA GLY A 228 0.70 12.89 -3.97
C GLY A 228 0.29 14.24 -4.55
N SER A 229 0.24 15.28 -3.74
CA SER A 229 -0.06 16.65 -4.19
C SER A 229 0.95 17.14 -5.23
N LYS A 230 2.25 16.91 -5.03
CA LYS A 230 3.30 17.29 -6.00
C LYS A 230 3.16 16.53 -7.32
N ILE A 231 2.79 15.25 -7.27
CA ILE A 231 2.56 14.46 -8.49
C ILE A 231 1.34 15.01 -9.24
N MET A 232 0.24 15.35 -8.54
CA MET A 232 -0.93 15.99 -9.16
C MET A 232 -0.58 17.31 -9.85
N GLU A 233 0.19 18.18 -9.17
CA GLU A 233 0.63 19.47 -9.75
C GLU A 233 1.40 19.27 -11.06
N LYS A 234 2.28 18.26 -11.10
CA LYS A 234 3.07 17.93 -12.29
C LYS A 234 2.20 17.33 -13.40
N ALA A 235 1.36 16.38 -13.04
CA ALA A 235 0.45 15.69 -13.96
C ALA A 235 -0.58 16.64 -14.61
N ALA A 236 -0.99 17.68 -13.89
CA ALA A 236 -1.99 18.65 -14.36
C ALA A 236 -1.56 19.41 -15.62
N LYS A 237 -0.25 19.59 -15.85
CA LYS A 237 0.26 20.32 -17.03
C LYS A 237 -0.11 19.64 -18.35
N ASP A 238 -0.15 18.32 -18.36
CA ASP A 238 -0.43 17.50 -19.55
C ASP A 238 -1.78 16.76 -19.43
N PHE A 239 -2.63 17.13 -18.46
CA PHE A 239 -3.93 16.50 -18.20
C PHE A 239 -3.86 14.98 -18.01
N LYS A 240 -2.76 14.48 -17.38
CA LYS A 240 -2.60 13.06 -17.11
C LYS A 240 -3.69 12.57 -16.16
N LYS A 241 -4.19 11.36 -16.38
CA LYS A 241 -4.98 10.65 -15.36
C LYS A 241 -4.10 10.39 -14.14
N VAL A 242 -4.65 10.56 -12.94
CA VAL A 242 -3.92 10.35 -11.69
C VAL A 242 -4.75 9.47 -10.76
N SER A 243 -4.16 8.35 -10.32
CA SER A 243 -4.66 7.50 -9.24
C SER A 243 -3.74 7.62 -8.04
N LEU A 244 -4.28 8.00 -6.90
CA LEU A 244 -3.53 8.25 -5.67
C LEU A 244 -4.07 7.41 -4.53
N GLU A 245 -3.19 6.65 -3.89
CA GLU A 245 -3.42 5.97 -2.64
C GLU A 245 -2.52 6.58 -1.57
N LEU A 246 -3.13 7.27 -0.61
CA LEU A 246 -2.42 8.09 0.37
C LEU A 246 -2.65 7.58 1.80
N GLY A 247 -2.23 8.38 2.77
CA GLY A 247 -2.33 8.03 4.17
C GLY A 247 -3.75 7.96 4.72
N GLY A 248 -3.86 7.41 5.92
CA GLY A 248 -5.12 7.27 6.65
C GLY A 248 -4.97 7.49 8.15
N LYS A 249 -6.09 7.76 8.80
CA LYS A 249 -6.23 7.77 10.27
C LYS A 249 -7.50 7.04 10.66
N SER A 250 -7.51 5.75 10.33
CA SER A 250 -8.71 4.93 10.35
C SER A 250 -9.31 4.78 11.74
N PRO A 251 -10.62 5.02 11.92
CA PRO A 251 -11.31 4.74 13.16
C PRO A 251 -11.56 3.23 13.32
N TYR A 252 -11.47 2.75 14.54
CA TYR A 252 -11.90 1.42 14.94
C TYR A 252 -12.98 1.57 16.03
N ILE A 253 -14.26 1.40 15.68
CA ILE A 253 -15.37 1.56 16.60
C ILE A 253 -15.66 0.23 17.29
N VAL A 254 -15.52 0.19 18.61
CA VAL A 254 -15.89 -0.93 19.48
C VAL A 254 -17.29 -0.67 20.02
N LEU A 255 -18.25 -1.54 19.77
CA LEU A 255 -19.60 -1.42 20.31
C LEU A 255 -19.68 -1.97 21.74
N ASP A 256 -20.73 -1.63 22.50
CA ASP A 256 -20.85 -2.00 23.93
C ASP A 256 -21.33 -3.44 24.16
N ASP A 257 -21.74 -4.13 23.09
CA ASP A 257 -22.22 -5.51 23.10
C ASP A 257 -21.14 -6.55 22.71
N VAL A 258 -19.88 -6.11 22.51
CA VAL A 258 -18.77 -6.98 22.10
C VAL A 258 -18.38 -8.02 23.16
N ASP A 259 -17.70 -9.07 22.71
CA ASP A 259 -16.75 -9.77 23.57
C ASP A 259 -15.50 -8.90 23.74
N ILE A 260 -15.24 -8.46 24.97
CA ILE A 260 -14.17 -7.49 25.26
C ILE A 260 -12.80 -8.05 24.89
N LYS A 261 -12.56 -9.33 25.17
CA LYS A 261 -11.28 -9.98 24.87
C LYS A 261 -11.04 -10.08 23.36
N GLU A 262 -12.06 -10.49 22.61
CA GLU A 262 -11.97 -10.55 21.14
C GLU A 262 -11.78 -9.15 20.55
N ALA A 263 -12.47 -8.13 21.04
CA ALA A 263 -12.32 -6.75 20.57
C ALA A 263 -10.93 -6.18 20.88
N ALA A 264 -10.40 -6.40 22.09
CA ALA A 264 -9.06 -5.97 22.46
C ALA A 264 -7.98 -6.67 21.61
N LYS A 265 -8.13 -7.97 21.34
CA LYS A 265 -7.24 -8.73 20.46
C LYS A 265 -7.29 -8.21 19.03
N ALA A 266 -8.47 -7.96 18.49
CA ALA A 266 -8.67 -7.46 17.13
C ALA A 266 -8.05 -6.06 16.94
N THR A 267 -8.33 -5.13 17.85
CA THR A 267 -7.76 -3.77 17.81
C THR A 267 -6.25 -3.78 17.96
N THR A 268 -5.69 -4.61 18.86
CA THR A 268 -4.24 -4.81 19.00
C THR A 268 -3.64 -5.26 17.67
N GLY A 269 -4.23 -6.30 17.06
CA GLY A 269 -3.76 -6.84 15.77
C GLY A 269 -3.70 -5.79 14.66
N LYS A 270 -4.74 -4.92 14.55
CA LYS A 270 -4.77 -3.86 13.51
C LYS A 270 -3.69 -2.79 13.72
N VAL A 271 -3.29 -2.52 14.96
CA VAL A 271 -2.29 -1.49 15.27
C VAL A 271 -0.87 -2.01 15.16
N VAL A 272 -0.61 -3.25 15.57
CA VAL A 272 0.76 -3.80 15.58
C VAL A 272 1.15 -4.50 14.27
N ASN A 273 0.19 -4.81 13.40
CA ASN A 273 0.44 -5.45 12.11
C ASN A 273 1.45 -4.62 11.30
N ASN A 274 2.44 -5.31 10.72
CA ASN A 274 3.54 -4.69 9.97
C ASN A 274 4.21 -3.52 10.73
N THR A 275 4.31 -3.66 12.06
CA THR A 275 4.88 -2.63 12.97
C THR A 275 4.10 -1.31 12.93
N GLY A 276 2.78 -1.36 12.64
CA GLY A 276 1.93 -0.18 12.46
C GLY A 276 2.17 0.61 11.17
N GLN A 277 3.01 0.11 10.28
CA GLN A 277 3.38 0.73 9.00
C GLN A 277 2.35 0.36 7.91
N VAL A 278 1.08 0.65 8.21
CA VAL A 278 -0.08 0.28 7.39
C VAL A 278 -0.97 1.49 7.20
N CYS A 279 -1.21 1.89 5.96
CA CYS A 279 -2.05 3.05 5.63
C CYS A 279 -3.49 2.92 6.16
N THR A 280 -3.99 1.69 6.31
CA THR A 280 -5.32 1.39 6.83
C THR A 280 -5.34 1.04 8.32
N ALA A 281 -4.22 1.19 9.06
CA ALA A 281 -4.17 0.84 10.48
C ALA A 281 -5.26 1.54 11.29
N GLY A 282 -6.06 0.76 12.03
CA GLY A 282 -7.14 1.26 12.89
C GLY A 282 -6.61 1.87 14.19
N THR A 283 -5.82 2.94 14.06
CA THR A 283 -5.05 3.52 15.18
C THR A 283 -5.84 4.46 16.07
N ARG A 284 -7.02 4.93 15.62
CA ARG A 284 -8.01 5.62 16.47
C ARG A 284 -9.05 4.64 16.96
N VAL A 285 -8.90 4.13 18.19
CA VAL A 285 -9.83 3.16 18.77
C VAL A 285 -10.87 3.89 19.61
N LEU A 286 -12.13 3.85 19.14
CA LEU A 286 -13.27 4.49 19.79
C LEU A 286 -13.97 3.48 20.68
N VAL A 287 -14.04 3.76 21.99
CA VAL A 287 -14.54 2.83 23.01
C VAL A 287 -15.68 3.47 23.78
N PRO A 288 -16.86 2.80 23.95
CA PRO A 288 -17.93 3.36 24.76
C PRO A 288 -17.53 3.47 26.23
N ASN A 289 -17.85 4.60 26.87
CA ASN A 289 -17.54 4.84 28.29
C ASN A 289 -17.99 3.69 29.21
N LYS A 290 -19.09 3.02 28.87
CA LYS A 290 -19.67 1.91 29.64
C LYS A 290 -18.72 0.72 29.85
N ILE A 291 -17.85 0.42 28.86
CA ILE A 291 -16.94 -0.74 28.93
C ILE A 291 -15.46 -0.32 28.98
N LYS A 292 -15.16 0.99 29.08
CA LYS A 292 -13.80 1.53 29.00
C LYS A 292 -12.81 0.78 29.89
N ASP A 293 -13.10 0.68 31.19
CA ASP A 293 -12.13 0.15 32.16
C ASP A 293 -11.81 -1.32 31.90
N SER A 294 -12.83 -2.12 31.60
CA SER A 294 -12.65 -3.55 31.30
C SER A 294 -11.95 -3.76 29.95
N PHE A 295 -12.24 -2.92 28.96
CA PHE A 295 -11.56 -2.95 27.66
C PHE A 295 -10.09 -2.55 27.78
N LEU A 296 -9.77 -1.49 28.52
CA LEU A 296 -8.39 -1.05 28.75
C LEU A 296 -7.56 -2.09 29.52
N ALA A 297 -8.14 -2.77 30.51
CA ALA A 297 -7.46 -3.84 31.20
C ALA A 297 -7.08 -4.98 30.26
N GLU A 298 -8.02 -5.45 29.43
CA GLU A 298 -7.77 -6.50 28.44
C GLU A 298 -6.80 -6.03 27.34
N LEU A 299 -6.92 -4.78 26.88
CA LEU A 299 -6.03 -4.21 25.88
C LEU A 299 -4.57 -4.21 26.35
N LYS A 300 -4.34 -3.84 27.62
CA LYS A 300 -3.01 -3.87 28.24
C LYS A 300 -2.44 -5.29 28.27
N GLU A 301 -3.27 -6.29 28.60
CA GLU A 301 -2.89 -7.70 28.57
C GLU A 301 -2.49 -8.12 27.15
N GLN A 302 -3.30 -7.80 26.12
CA GLN A 302 -2.98 -8.12 24.73
C GLN A 302 -1.68 -7.47 24.27
N PHE A 303 -1.43 -6.19 24.59
CA PHE A 303 -0.18 -5.51 24.24
C PHE A 303 1.02 -6.10 24.98
N SER A 304 0.86 -6.61 26.20
CA SER A 304 1.95 -7.23 26.96
C SER A 304 2.45 -8.54 26.34
N GLN A 305 1.59 -9.20 25.55
CA GLN A 305 1.91 -10.44 24.83
C GLN A 305 2.53 -10.19 23.45
N VAL A 306 2.61 -8.94 22.98
CA VAL A 306 3.19 -8.59 21.68
C VAL A 306 4.72 -8.73 21.75
N ARG A 307 5.26 -9.68 21.02
CA ARG A 307 6.71 -9.90 20.93
C ARG A 307 7.32 -9.00 19.84
N VAL A 308 8.09 -8.01 20.29
CA VAL A 308 8.96 -7.21 19.43
C VAL A 308 10.33 -7.87 19.36
N GLY A 309 10.92 -8.02 18.17
CA GLY A 309 12.21 -8.68 18.08
C GLY A 309 12.76 -8.83 16.66
N ASN A 310 13.82 -9.62 16.54
CA ASN A 310 14.43 -9.94 15.27
C ASN A 310 13.41 -10.59 14.32
N PRO A 311 13.21 -10.06 13.10
CA PRO A 311 12.26 -10.59 12.11
C PRO A 311 12.45 -12.06 11.76
N ARG A 312 13.65 -12.60 11.95
CA ARG A 312 14.00 -13.99 11.63
C ARG A 312 13.79 -14.97 12.79
N GLU A 313 13.47 -14.47 13.98
CA GLU A 313 13.17 -15.32 15.14
C GLU A 313 11.70 -15.74 15.16
N ASP A 314 11.49 -17.02 15.46
CA ASP A 314 10.14 -17.57 15.62
C ASP A 314 9.36 -16.85 16.72
N GLY A 315 8.09 -16.58 16.44
CA GLY A 315 7.18 -15.90 17.37
C GLY A 315 7.32 -14.38 17.40
N THR A 316 8.25 -13.78 16.66
CA THR A 316 8.29 -12.33 16.48
C THR A 316 7.03 -11.87 15.75
N GLN A 317 6.32 -10.90 16.33
CA GLN A 317 5.09 -10.31 15.78
C GLN A 317 5.32 -8.91 15.23
N VAL A 318 6.24 -8.17 15.83
CA VAL A 318 6.60 -6.79 15.49
C VAL A 318 8.10 -6.74 15.22
N GLY A 319 8.45 -6.38 13.99
CA GLY A 319 9.82 -6.12 13.57
C GLY A 319 10.24 -4.66 13.82
N PRO A 320 11.32 -4.20 13.19
CA PRO A 320 11.75 -2.81 13.24
C PRO A 320 10.85 -1.88 12.40
N ILE A 321 10.96 -0.59 12.63
CA ILE A 321 10.54 0.46 11.70
C ILE A 321 11.53 0.49 10.53
N ILE A 322 11.07 0.83 9.33
CA ILE A 322 11.85 0.74 8.09
C ILE A 322 13.19 1.49 8.11
N SER A 323 13.26 2.65 8.74
CA SER A 323 14.45 3.49 8.72
C SER A 323 14.56 4.36 9.96
N LYS A 324 15.78 4.90 10.20
CA LYS A 324 16.01 5.86 11.29
C LYS A 324 15.09 7.08 11.20
N LYS A 325 14.88 7.60 9.99
CA LYS A 325 14.00 8.75 9.77
C LYS A 325 12.57 8.46 10.22
N GLN A 326 12.04 7.31 9.84
CA GLN A 326 10.68 6.92 10.24
C GLN A 326 10.60 6.59 11.73
N PHE A 327 11.63 5.95 12.30
CA PHE A 327 11.72 5.71 13.74
C PHE A 327 11.67 7.03 14.52
N ASP A 328 12.51 8.02 14.15
CA ASP A 328 12.54 9.33 14.78
C ASP A 328 11.17 10.04 14.67
N GLN A 329 10.49 9.91 13.54
CA GLN A 329 9.14 10.44 13.35
C GLN A 329 8.13 9.81 14.32
N VAL A 330 8.15 8.49 14.48
CA VAL A 330 7.29 7.77 15.44
C VAL A 330 7.57 8.25 16.87
N GLN A 331 8.86 8.38 17.25
CA GLN A 331 9.24 8.90 18.56
C GLN A 331 8.74 10.33 18.80
N ASN A 332 8.83 11.18 17.77
CA ASN A 332 8.32 12.56 17.86
C ASN A 332 6.81 12.60 18.09
N TYR A 333 6.03 11.73 17.42
CA TYR A 333 4.58 11.63 17.67
C TYR A 333 4.26 11.11 19.06
N ILE A 334 5.01 10.13 19.59
CA ILE A 334 4.81 9.66 20.96
C ILE A 334 5.06 10.80 21.96
N ASN A 335 6.15 11.56 21.80
CA ASN A 335 6.44 12.72 22.63
C ASN A 335 5.36 13.79 22.48
N LYS A 336 4.88 14.04 21.25
CA LYS A 336 3.83 15.02 20.98
C LYS A 336 2.52 14.66 21.70
N GLY A 337 2.14 13.39 21.72
CA GLY A 337 0.97 12.94 22.48
C GLY A 337 1.09 13.23 23.97
N ILE A 338 2.27 13.00 24.56
CA ILE A 338 2.55 13.34 25.96
C ILE A 338 2.48 14.86 26.19
N GLU A 339 3.09 15.66 25.31
CA GLU A 339 3.08 17.13 25.40
C GLU A 339 1.67 17.73 25.30
N GLU A 340 0.80 17.13 24.47
CA GLU A 340 -0.60 17.55 24.29
C GLU A 340 -1.52 17.08 25.42
N GLY A 341 -1.00 16.30 26.38
CA GLY A 341 -1.72 15.89 27.59
C GLY A 341 -2.47 14.56 27.44
N ALA A 342 -2.24 13.78 26.39
CA ALA A 342 -2.70 12.42 26.34
C ALA A 342 -2.00 11.57 27.41
N GLU A 343 -2.75 10.67 28.05
CA GLU A 343 -2.20 9.80 29.07
C GLU A 343 -1.50 8.60 28.43
N LEU A 344 -0.18 8.46 28.69
CA LEU A 344 0.57 7.29 28.29
C LEU A 344 0.17 6.07 29.15
N PHE A 345 -0.57 5.14 28.56
CA PHE A 345 -1.11 3.97 29.27
C PHE A 345 -0.20 2.74 29.18
N TYR A 346 0.49 2.57 28.04
CA TYR A 346 1.42 1.47 27.79
C TYR A 346 2.53 1.88 26.83
N GLY A 347 3.71 1.26 26.93
CA GLY A 347 4.83 1.48 26.01
C GLY A 347 5.55 2.82 26.27
N GLY A 348 5.51 3.71 25.29
CA GLY A 348 6.13 5.03 25.37
C GLY A 348 7.41 5.16 24.52
N PRO A 349 8.13 6.30 24.66
CA PRO A 349 9.29 6.59 23.81
C PRO A 349 10.46 5.63 24.05
N GLY A 350 11.33 5.53 23.07
CA GLY A 350 12.55 4.74 23.10
C GLY A 350 12.39 3.35 22.50
N LYS A 351 13.46 2.59 22.56
CA LYS A 351 13.54 1.20 22.08
C LYS A 351 13.14 0.21 23.19
N PRO A 352 12.64 -0.99 22.85
CA PRO A 352 12.48 -2.07 23.82
C PRO A 352 13.83 -2.46 24.44
N GLU A 353 13.79 -2.93 25.68
CA GLU A 353 14.99 -3.45 26.37
C GLU A 353 15.60 -4.63 25.60
N GLY A 354 16.92 -4.66 25.46
CA GLY A 354 17.66 -5.69 24.72
C GLY A 354 17.65 -5.52 23.19
N LEU A 355 17.04 -4.45 22.67
CA LEU A 355 16.98 -4.13 21.23
C LEU A 355 17.62 -2.76 20.93
N GLU A 356 18.84 -2.54 21.39
CA GLU A 356 19.55 -1.26 21.25
C GLU A 356 20.00 -1.01 19.81
N LYS A 357 20.30 -2.06 19.03
CA LYS A 357 20.60 -2.01 17.61
C LYS A 357 19.30 -2.28 16.81
N GLY A 358 19.15 -1.65 15.65
CA GLY A 358 17.92 -1.68 14.84
C GLY A 358 16.90 -0.61 15.24
N TYR A 359 15.94 -0.35 14.36
CA TYR A 359 14.96 0.73 14.55
C TYR A 359 13.67 0.24 15.26
N PHE A 360 13.82 -0.49 16.35
CA PHE A 360 12.70 -1.08 17.08
C PHE A 360 11.97 -0.04 17.93
N ALA A 361 10.65 0.07 17.74
CA ALA A 361 9.79 0.94 18.53
C ALA A 361 8.92 0.13 19.49
N ARG A 362 8.62 0.70 20.66
CA ARG A 362 7.69 0.09 21.62
C ARG A 362 6.25 0.24 21.11
N PRO A 363 5.45 -0.84 21.05
CA PRO A 363 4.01 -0.72 20.91
C PRO A 363 3.46 0.18 22.02
N THR A 364 2.71 1.21 21.65
CA THR A 364 2.33 2.31 22.55
C THR A 364 0.84 2.54 22.53
N ILE A 365 0.24 2.74 23.72
CA ILE A 365 -1.18 3.08 23.88
C ILE A 365 -1.28 4.42 24.59
N PHE A 366 -2.02 5.35 24.01
CA PHE A 366 -2.51 6.57 24.65
C PHE A 366 -3.99 6.43 24.96
N ILE A 367 -4.39 6.90 26.14
CA ILE A 367 -5.79 7.00 26.60
C ILE A 367 -6.13 8.44 26.92
N ASN A 368 -7.42 8.72 27.15
CA ASN A 368 -7.91 10.08 27.37
C ASN A 368 -7.50 11.05 26.24
N VAL A 369 -7.50 10.49 25.00
CA VAL A 369 -7.13 11.26 23.81
C VAL A 369 -8.35 12.08 23.36
N ASP A 370 -8.15 13.38 23.16
CA ASP A 370 -9.10 14.23 22.43
C ASP A 370 -8.89 14.06 20.92
N ASN A 371 -9.99 14.00 20.16
CA ASN A 371 -9.90 13.80 18.71
C ASN A 371 -9.13 14.90 17.97
N GLN A 372 -8.98 16.09 18.57
CA GLN A 372 -8.22 17.21 17.99
C GLN A 372 -6.71 17.15 18.28
N MET A 373 -6.25 16.23 19.13
CA MET A 373 -4.83 16.02 19.36
C MET A 373 -4.12 15.53 18.10
N THR A 374 -2.87 15.93 17.92
CA THR A 374 -2.04 15.56 16.76
C THR A 374 -2.00 14.04 16.54
N ILE A 375 -1.87 13.26 17.63
CA ILE A 375 -1.83 11.80 17.55
C ILE A 375 -3.16 11.15 17.12
N ALA A 376 -4.28 11.89 17.18
CA ALA A 376 -5.59 11.46 16.70
C ALA A 376 -5.89 11.94 15.28
N GLN A 377 -5.24 13.01 14.81
CA GLN A 377 -5.50 13.60 13.49
C GLN A 377 -4.46 13.26 12.44
N GLU A 378 -3.20 12.97 12.84
CA GLU A 378 -2.12 12.72 11.89
C GLU A 378 -1.73 11.23 11.83
N GLU A 379 -1.29 10.81 10.66
CA GLU A 379 -0.79 9.46 10.42
C GLU A 379 0.60 9.28 11.03
N ILE A 380 0.72 8.44 12.08
CA ILE A 380 1.99 8.18 12.76
C ILE A 380 2.87 7.20 11.98
N PHE A 381 2.24 6.21 11.36
CA PHE A 381 2.87 5.11 10.61
C PHE A 381 3.85 4.29 11.46
N GLY A 382 3.39 3.92 12.64
CA GLY A 382 4.08 3.14 13.66
C GLY A 382 3.09 2.50 14.64
N PRO A 383 3.54 1.62 15.58
CA PRO A 383 2.66 0.83 16.44
C PRO A 383 2.12 1.67 17.62
N VAL A 384 1.38 2.73 17.33
CA VAL A 384 0.83 3.68 18.31
C VAL A 384 -0.68 3.76 18.20
N MET A 385 -1.37 3.44 19.28
CA MET A 385 -2.83 3.46 19.41
C MET A 385 -3.27 4.71 20.20
N SER A 386 -4.30 5.39 19.69
CA SER A 386 -5.00 6.49 20.36
C SER A 386 -6.41 6.02 20.73
N VAL A 387 -6.70 5.88 22.04
CA VAL A 387 -8.01 5.48 22.55
C VAL A 387 -8.81 6.73 22.90
N ILE A 388 -9.96 6.86 22.23
CA ILE A 388 -10.94 7.94 22.42
C ILE A 388 -12.22 7.31 22.97
N THR A 389 -12.83 7.91 23.94
CA THR A 389 -14.11 7.41 24.48
C THR A 389 -15.29 8.16 23.89
N TYR A 390 -16.46 7.48 23.87
CA TYR A 390 -17.70 8.07 23.42
C TYR A 390 -18.87 7.66 24.32
N ASN A 391 -19.95 8.44 24.31
CA ASN A 391 -21.15 8.23 25.13
C ASN A 391 -22.26 7.49 24.38
N ASP A 392 -22.45 7.82 23.10
CA ASP A 392 -23.46 7.21 22.25
C ASP A 392 -22.94 7.00 20.82
N LEU A 393 -23.74 6.27 20.03
CA LEU A 393 -23.34 5.85 18.71
C LEU A 393 -23.17 7.01 17.73
N ASP A 394 -23.99 8.04 17.84
CA ASP A 394 -23.94 9.18 16.92
C ASP A 394 -22.68 10.03 17.19
N GLU A 395 -22.26 10.17 18.46
CA GLU A 395 -20.96 10.74 18.84
C GLU A 395 -19.81 9.91 18.26
N ALA A 396 -19.87 8.56 18.38
CA ALA A 396 -18.83 7.69 17.81
C ALA A 396 -18.69 7.89 16.30
N ILE A 397 -19.78 7.96 15.56
CA ILE A 397 -19.80 8.19 14.11
C ILE A 397 -19.25 9.60 13.79
N GLN A 398 -19.62 10.61 14.54
CA GLN A 398 -19.10 11.96 14.38
C GLN A 398 -17.60 12.01 14.57
N ILE A 399 -17.08 11.44 15.66
CA ILE A 399 -15.62 11.35 15.92
C ILE A 399 -14.93 10.57 14.81
N ALA A 400 -15.51 9.44 14.37
CA ALA A 400 -14.93 8.62 13.30
C ALA A 400 -14.70 9.41 12.01
N ASN A 401 -15.66 10.27 11.64
CA ASN A 401 -15.63 11.04 10.41
C ASN A 401 -14.90 12.40 10.53
N ASP A 402 -14.64 12.86 11.76
CA ASP A 402 -13.93 14.12 12.04
C ASP A 402 -12.42 13.94 11.87
N THR A 403 -12.01 13.80 10.63
CA THR A 403 -10.63 13.71 10.14
C THR A 403 -10.57 14.11 8.67
N LYS A 404 -9.42 14.59 8.23
CA LYS A 404 -9.16 14.86 6.80
C LYS A 404 -9.01 13.60 5.94
N TYR A 405 -8.90 12.44 6.57
CA TYR A 405 -8.71 11.14 5.94
C TYR A 405 -10.02 10.35 5.76
N GLY A 406 -9.98 9.31 4.95
CA GLY A 406 -11.10 8.41 4.72
C GLY A 406 -10.67 7.14 3.96
N LEU A 407 -9.54 6.49 4.37
CA LEU A 407 -9.05 5.30 3.69
C LEU A 407 -9.82 4.05 4.13
N ALA A 408 -9.81 3.77 5.44
CA ALA A 408 -10.51 2.62 5.99
C ALA A 408 -11.24 2.98 7.30
N GLY A 409 -12.19 2.14 7.69
CA GLY A 409 -12.88 2.16 8.97
C GLY A 409 -13.20 0.74 9.42
N TYR A 410 -13.36 0.57 10.72
CA TYR A 410 -13.61 -0.72 11.35
C TYR A 410 -14.73 -0.59 12.38
N VAL A 411 -15.55 -1.61 12.49
CA VAL A 411 -16.55 -1.73 13.56
C VAL A 411 -16.65 -3.18 14.02
N ILE A 412 -16.70 -3.36 15.35
CA ILE A 412 -16.86 -4.67 15.97
C ILE A 412 -18.02 -4.65 16.98
N GLY A 413 -18.90 -5.67 16.91
CA GLY A 413 -20.08 -5.80 17.77
C GLY A 413 -20.88 -7.03 17.40
N LYS A 414 -22.07 -7.19 18.06
CA LYS A 414 -22.97 -8.31 17.80
C LYS A 414 -24.25 -7.90 17.09
N ASP A 415 -24.79 -6.72 17.42
CA ASP A 415 -26.05 -6.27 16.83
C ASP A 415 -25.86 -5.86 15.37
N LYS A 416 -26.48 -6.63 14.45
CA LYS A 416 -26.32 -6.44 12.99
C LYS A 416 -26.84 -5.10 12.49
N GLU A 417 -27.95 -4.59 13.07
CA GLU A 417 -28.53 -3.32 12.63
C GLU A 417 -27.60 -2.17 12.98
N THR A 418 -27.05 -2.17 14.17
CA THR A 418 -26.05 -1.19 14.63
C THR A 418 -24.77 -1.28 13.79
N LEU A 419 -24.25 -2.49 13.56
CA LEU A 419 -23.08 -2.70 12.69
C LEU A 419 -23.28 -2.13 11.29
N HIS A 420 -24.43 -2.39 10.67
CA HIS A 420 -24.76 -1.87 9.34
C HIS A 420 -24.96 -0.35 9.35
N LYS A 421 -25.63 0.21 10.40
CA LYS A 421 -25.75 1.67 10.55
C LYS A 421 -24.37 2.33 10.59
N VAL A 422 -23.48 1.85 11.45
CA VAL A 422 -22.12 2.37 11.58
C VAL A 422 -21.34 2.25 10.27
N ALA A 423 -21.31 1.05 9.68
CA ALA A 423 -20.55 0.81 8.46
C ALA A 423 -20.98 1.71 7.29
N ARG A 424 -22.29 2.01 7.18
CA ARG A 424 -22.82 2.91 6.15
C ARG A 424 -22.57 4.39 6.44
N SER A 425 -22.31 4.73 7.71
CA SER A 425 -22.12 6.12 8.17
C SER A 425 -20.66 6.56 8.17
N ILE A 426 -19.71 5.62 8.12
CA ILE A 426 -18.27 5.95 8.06
C ILE A 426 -17.91 6.41 6.65
N GLU A 427 -17.29 7.60 6.54
CA GLU A 427 -16.80 8.19 5.30
C GLU A 427 -15.41 7.64 4.95
N ALA A 428 -15.35 6.38 4.52
CA ALA A 428 -14.12 5.71 4.11
C ALA A 428 -14.35 4.82 2.89
N GLY A 429 -13.28 4.60 2.12
CA GLY A 429 -13.35 3.78 0.91
C GLY A 429 -13.53 2.28 1.22
N THR A 430 -13.11 1.84 2.40
CA THR A 430 -13.32 0.46 2.88
C THR A 430 -13.77 0.48 4.32
N VAL A 431 -14.83 -0.28 4.65
CA VAL A 431 -15.26 -0.52 6.03
C VAL A 431 -15.31 -2.02 6.30
N GLU A 432 -14.60 -2.46 7.34
CA GLU A 432 -14.62 -3.85 7.77
C GLU A 432 -15.51 -4.03 9.00
N ILE A 433 -16.38 -5.02 8.95
CA ILE A 433 -17.26 -5.44 10.07
C ILE A 433 -16.69 -6.74 10.65
N ASN A 434 -16.45 -6.77 11.96
CA ASN A 434 -16.05 -7.97 12.69
C ASN A 434 -14.87 -8.72 12.03
N GLU A 435 -13.82 -8.00 11.65
CA GLU A 435 -12.60 -8.57 11.06
C GLU A 435 -12.86 -9.45 9.82
N ALA A 436 -13.86 -9.10 9.01
CA ALA A 436 -14.21 -9.88 7.81
C ALA A 436 -13.08 -10.02 6.79
N GLY A 437 -12.07 -9.14 6.87
CA GLY A 437 -10.98 -9.08 5.91
C GLY A 437 -11.39 -8.47 4.58
N ARG A 438 -10.38 -8.10 3.80
CA ARG A 438 -10.56 -7.53 2.45
C ARG A 438 -10.24 -8.57 1.40
N LYS A 439 -11.07 -8.63 0.38
CA LYS A 439 -10.87 -9.52 -0.77
C LYS A 439 -10.26 -8.73 -1.92
N PRO A 440 -9.36 -9.33 -2.73
CA PRO A 440 -8.67 -8.64 -3.81
C PRO A 440 -9.56 -8.27 -5.02
N ASP A 441 -10.79 -8.75 -5.05
CA ASP A 441 -11.83 -8.43 -6.04
C ASP A 441 -12.73 -7.25 -5.65
N LEU A 442 -12.59 -6.73 -4.42
CA LEU A 442 -13.32 -5.53 -3.95
C LEU A 442 -12.51 -4.27 -4.22
N PRO A 443 -13.16 -3.13 -4.51
CA PRO A 443 -12.46 -1.86 -4.74
C PRO A 443 -11.71 -1.41 -3.48
N PHE A 444 -10.51 -0.89 -3.68
CA PHE A 444 -9.68 -0.29 -2.65
C PHE A 444 -9.34 1.16 -3.01
N GLY A 445 -9.44 2.07 -2.06
CA GLY A 445 -9.08 3.48 -2.24
C GLY A 445 -9.75 4.39 -1.22
N GLY A 446 -9.24 5.62 -1.12
CA GLY A 446 -9.64 6.55 -0.07
C GLY A 446 -10.71 7.56 -0.48
N TYR A 447 -11.42 8.07 0.53
CA TYR A 447 -12.20 9.30 0.49
C TYR A 447 -11.31 10.47 0.93
N LYS A 448 -11.79 11.70 0.75
CA LYS A 448 -11.15 12.93 1.25
C LYS A 448 -9.66 13.01 0.82
N GLN A 449 -8.75 13.28 1.78
CA GLN A 449 -7.31 13.36 1.49
C GLN A 449 -6.58 11.99 1.50
N SER A 450 -7.32 10.89 1.56
CA SER A 450 -6.72 9.56 1.48
C SER A 450 -6.51 9.05 0.06
N GLY A 451 -7.06 9.70 -0.96
CA GLY A 451 -6.75 9.33 -2.33
C GLY A 451 -7.76 9.76 -3.39
N LEU A 452 -7.45 9.39 -4.62
CA LEU A 452 -8.26 9.54 -5.83
C LEU A 452 -8.20 8.23 -6.61
N GLY A 453 -9.32 7.83 -7.22
CA GLY A 453 -9.42 6.57 -7.95
C GLY A 453 -9.67 5.38 -7.04
N ARG A 454 -9.66 4.19 -7.65
CA ARG A 454 -9.81 2.91 -6.95
C ARG A 454 -8.88 1.89 -7.56
N GLU A 455 -8.30 1.08 -6.70
CA GLU A 455 -7.46 -0.05 -7.07
C GLU A 455 -8.19 -1.35 -6.75
N TRP A 456 -7.64 -2.48 -7.16
CA TRP A 456 -8.10 -3.85 -6.98
C TRP A 456 -9.32 -4.24 -7.84
N GLY A 457 -9.39 -5.52 -8.19
CA GLY A 457 -10.46 -6.06 -9.01
C GLY A 457 -10.67 -5.30 -10.31
N ASP A 458 -11.89 -5.23 -10.75
CA ASP A 458 -12.30 -4.54 -11.99
C ASP A 458 -12.02 -3.04 -11.94
N TYR A 459 -12.18 -2.43 -10.76
CA TYR A 459 -11.92 -1.01 -10.56
C TYR A 459 -10.45 -0.65 -10.79
N GLY A 460 -9.52 -1.55 -10.40
CA GLY A 460 -8.10 -1.36 -10.68
C GLY A 460 -7.80 -1.39 -12.18
N ILE A 461 -8.45 -2.28 -12.93
CA ILE A 461 -8.33 -2.35 -14.40
C ILE A 461 -8.86 -1.06 -15.04
N GLU A 462 -10.00 -0.54 -14.56
CA GLU A 462 -10.64 0.69 -15.08
C GLU A 462 -9.76 1.93 -14.94
N GLU A 463 -8.87 1.96 -13.95
CA GLU A 463 -7.92 3.08 -13.82
C GLU A 463 -6.98 3.18 -15.02
N PHE A 464 -6.61 2.06 -15.65
CA PHE A 464 -5.70 2.01 -16.80
C PHE A 464 -6.41 2.05 -18.15
N LEU A 465 -7.70 2.43 -18.17
CA LEU A 465 -8.52 2.49 -19.38
C LEU A 465 -9.04 3.89 -19.68
N GLU A 466 -9.23 4.16 -20.98
CA GLU A 466 -9.99 5.27 -21.53
C GLU A 466 -11.27 4.75 -22.16
N VAL A 467 -12.34 5.55 -22.09
CA VAL A 467 -13.65 5.22 -22.64
C VAL A 467 -13.89 6.00 -23.92
N LYS A 468 -14.18 5.28 -25.01
CA LYS A 468 -14.45 5.86 -26.33
C LYS A 468 -15.83 5.42 -26.85
N SER A 469 -16.60 6.34 -27.41
CA SER A 469 -17.84 6.04 -28.14
C SER A 469 -17.60 6.05 -29.63
N ILE A 470 -18.16 5.05 -30.35
CA ILE A 470 -18.10 4.94 -31.81
C ILE A 470 -19.55 4.91 -32.30
N ALA A 471 -20.02 6.04 -32.82
CA ALA A 471 -21.38 6.19 -33.33
C ALA A 471 -21.57 5.52 -34.70
N GLY A 472 -22.64 4.75 -34.84
CA GLY A 472 -22.99 4.09 -36.10
C GLY A 472 -22.13 2.88 -36.45
N TYR A 473 -21.46 2.27 -35.49
CA TYR A 473 -20.55 1.13 -35.68
C TYR A 473 -21.24 -0.09 -36.28
N PHE A 474 -22.54 -0.28 -35.98
CA PHE A 474 -23.36 -1.40 -36.42
C PHE A 474 -24.42 -1.03 -37.48
N LYS A 475 -24.34 0.19 -38.05
CA LYS A 475 -25.26 0.66 -39.12
C LYS A 475 -25.03 -0.01 -40.45
#